data_ad448d9d7d3e72688f388f3872d6fb35
#
_entry.id   ad448d9d7d3e72688f388f3872d6fb35
#
_cell.length_a   1.000
_cell.length_b   1.000
_cell.length_c   1.000
_cell.angle_alpha   90.00
_cell.angle_beta   90.00
_cell.angle_gamma   90.00
#
_symmetry.space_group_name_H-M   'P 1'
#
loop_
_entity.id
_entity.type
_entity.pdbx_description
1 polymer ?
#
loop_
_entity_poly.entity_id
_entity_poly.type
_entity_poly.pdbx_seq_one_letter_code
_entity_poly.pdbx_strand_id
1 'polypeptide(L)' 'MKKHCTLCNEPADDLYRVAEQYVLNIIKEEHPEWVEQDGACKKCLEHYQALDNAIKIIS' A
#
# COMPACT_ATOMS: atom_id res chain seq x y z
N MET A 1 12.04 11.66 13.77
CA MET A 1 12.66 10.63 12.94
C MET A 1 11.71 10.19 11.86
N LYS A 2 12.26 10.00 10.67
CA LYS A 2 11.43 9.57 9.55
C LYS A 2 11.16 8.07 9.61
N LYS A 3 9.98 7.69 9.20
CA LYS A 3 9.60 6.30 9.13
C LYS A 3 10.05 5.71 7.80
N HIS A 4 10.06 4.40 7.73
CA HIS A 4 10.44 3.70 6.52
C HIS A 4 9.27 2.90 5.97
N CYS A 5 8.96 3.11 4.71
CA CYS A 5 7.93 2.32 4.04
C CYS A 5 8.52 0.96 3.68
N THR A 6 7.93 -0.11 4.20
CA THR A 6 8.43 -1.46 3.94
C THR A 6 8.09 -1.96 2.54
N LEU A 7 7.18 -1.28 1.86
CA LEU A 7 6.77 -1.68 0.51
C LEU A 7 7.73 -1.17 -0.57
N CYS A 8 8.12 0.10 -0.48
CA CYS A 8 9.04 0.68 -1.46
C CYS A 8 10.44 0.89 -0.89
N ASN A 9 10.60 0.64 0.40
CA ASN A 9 11.88 0.77 1.09
C ASN A 9 12.47 2.17 1.05
N GLU A 10 11.60 3.18 0.99
CA GLU A 10 12.02 4.57 0.99
C GLU A 10 11.57 5.26 2.27
N PRO A 11 12.29 6.31 2.69
CA PRO A 11 11.90 7.07 3.88
C PRO A 11 10.60 7.82 3.61
N ALA A 12 9.76 7.88 4.63
CA ALA A 12 8.48 8.58 4.54
C ALA A 12 8.23 9.34 5.84
N ASP A 13 7.57 10.48 5.72
CA ASP A 13 7.22 11.26 6.91
C ASP A 13 6.17 10.54 7.74
N ASP A 14 5.20 9.93 7.06
CA ASP A 14 4.14 9.17 7.71
C ASP A 14 3.80 7.92 6.92
N LEU A 15 3.35 6.91 7.66
CA LEU A 15 2.82 5.69 7.05
C LEU A 15 1.33 5.65 7.31
N TYR A 16 0.55 5.44 6.28
CA TYR A 16 -0.90 5.44 6.36
C TYR A 16 -1.43 4.03 6.46
N ARG A 17 -2.46 3.88 7.27
CA ARG A 17 -3.10 2.58 7.43
C ARG A 17 -4.01 2.30 6.24
N VAL A 18 -3.86 1.11 5.68
CA VAL A 18 -4.71 0.68 4.57
C VAL A 18 -5.98 0.08 5.15
N ALA A 19 -7.10 0.72 4.89
CA ALA A 19 -8.38 0.29 5.44
C ALA A 19 -9.20 -0.56 4.45
N GLU A 20 -8.89 -0.47 3.17
CA GLU A 20 -9.65 -1.15 2.15
C GLU A 20 -9.14 -2.57 1.93
N GLN A 21 -10.06 -3.54 2.04
CA GLN A 21 -9.68 -4.95 2.00
C GLN A 21 -9.04 -5.35 0.67
N TYR A 22 -9.56 -4.85 -0.44
CA TYR A 22 -9.01 -5.22 -1.74
C TYR A 22 -7.59 -4.68 -1.92
N VAL A 23 -7.30 -3.51 -1.37
CA VAL A 23 -5.94 -2.96 -1.42
C VAL A 23 -5.01 -3.82 -0.57
N LEU A 24 -5.48 -4.24 0.60
CA LEU A 24 -4.70 -5.14 1.45
C LEU A 24 -4.38 -6.44 0.73
N ASN A 25 -5.35 -6.99 0.00
CA ASN A 25 -5.14 -8.23 -0.73
C ASN A 25 -4.08 -8.07 -1.82
N ILE A 26 -4.12 -6.96 -2.54
CA ILE A 26 -3.13 -6.68 -3.60
C ILE A 26 -1.74 -6.57 -2.99
N ILE A 27 -1.61 -5.82 -1.91
CA ILE A 27 -0.32 -5.62 -1.27
C ILE A 27 0.24 -6.94 -0.76
N LYS A 28 -0.58 -7.74 -0.10
CA LYS A 28 -0.14 -9.01 0.46
C LYS A 28 0.26 -10.01 -0.62
N GLU A 29 -0.35 -9.91 -1.79
CA GLU A 29 0.00 -10.77 -2.89
C GLU A 29 1.40 -10.48 -3.42
N GLU A 30 1.76 -9.19 -3.50
CA GLU A 30 3.09 -8.78 -3.93
C GLU A 30 4.12 -8.85 -2.82
N HIS A 31 3.68 -8.59 -1.59
CA HIS A 31 4.55 -8.55 -0.41
C HIS A 31 3.96 -9.40 0.71
N PRO A 32 4.12 -10.71 0.62
CA PRO A 32 3.52 -11.62 1.63
C PRO A 32 4.01 -11.38 3.04
N GLU A 33 5.15 -10.75 3.20
CA GLU A 33 5.70 -10.44 4.52
C GLU A 33 5.09 -9.18 5.12
N TRP A 34 4.48 -8.36 4.30
CA TRP A 34 3.89 -7.11 4.76
C TRP A 34 2.65 -7.37 5.60
N VAL A 35 2.50 -6.58 6.66
CA VAL A 35 1.31 -6.65 7.51
C VAL A 35 0.63 -5.29 7.56
N GLU A 36 -0.67 -5.30 7.83
CA GLU A 36 -1.47 -4.09 7.87
C GLU A 36 -0.91 -3.05 8.85
N GLN A 37 -0.33 -3.50 9.95
CA GLN A 37 0.21 -2.63 10.97
C GLN A 37 1.41 -1.82 10.48
N ASP A 38 2.12 -2.33 9.48
CA ASP A 38 3.27 -1.62 8.91
C ASP A 38 2.83 -0.37 8.14
N GLY A 39 1.65 -0.43 7.53
CA GLY A 39 1.15 0.69 6.77
C GLY A 39 1.86 0.88 5.44
N ALA A 40 1.50 1.93 4.72
CA ALA A 40 2.09 2.25 3.43
C ALA A 40 2.29 3.76 3.32
N CYS A 41 3.34 4.16 2.61
CA CYS A 41 3.54 5.59 2.37
C CYS A 41 2.50 6.08 1.37
N LYS A 42 2.36 7.41 1.30
CA LYS A 42 1.35 8.01 0.44
C LYS A 42 1.49 7.55 -1.02
N LYS A 43 2.72 7.47 -1.51
CA LYS A 43 2.96 7.04 -2.88
C LYS A 43 2.51 5.61 -3.14
N CYS A 44 2.84 4.71 -2.22
CA CYS A 44 2.42 3.32 -2.35
C CYS A 44 0.91 3.19 -2.26
N LEU A 45 0.31 3.90 -1.33
CA LEU A 45 -1.14 3.87 -1.15
C LEU A 45 -1.85 4.32 -2.43
N GLU A 46 -1.41 5.44 -3.00
CA GLU A 46 -1.99 5.94 -4.25
C GLU A 46 -1.78 4.96 -5.40
N HIS A 47 -0.60 4.34 -5.45
CA HIS A 47 -0.30 3.37 -6.50
C HIS A 47 -1.24 2.17 -6.46
N TYR A 48 -1.45 1.61 -5.29
CA TYR A 48 -2.31 0.44 -5.16
C TYR A 48 -3.78 0.79 -5.35
N GLN A 49 -4.19 1.96 -4.93
CA GLN A 49 -5.55 2.42 -5.17
C GLN A 49 -5.81 2.64 -6.65
N ALA A 50 -4.82 3.14 -7.37
CA ALA A 50 -4.93 3.33 -8.81
C ALA A 50 -5.04 2.01 -9.56
N LEU A 51 -4.33 1.00 -9.10
CA LEU A 51 -4.42 -0.33 -9.69
C LEU A 51 -5.83 -0.90 -9.56
N ASP A 52 -6.44 -0.73 -8.40
CA ASP A 52 -7.80 -1.19 -8.18
C ASP A 52 -8.77 -0.45 -9.09
N ASN A 53 -8.62 0.87 -9.20
CA ASN A 53 -9.47 1.66 -10.07
C ASN A 53 -9.36 1.21 -11.53
N ALA A 54 -8.17 0.88 -11.98
CA ALA A 54 -7.95 0.40 -13.33
C ALA A 54 -8.69 -0.91 -13.58
N ILE A 55 -8.68 -1.80 -12.59
CA ILE A 55 -9.39 -3.08 -12.69
C ILE A 55 -10.89 -2.85 -12.78
N LYS A 56 -11.41 -1.92 -11.99
CA LYS A 56 -12.84 -1.60 -12.00
C LYS A 56 -13.29 -1.03 -13.33
N ILE A 57 -12.45 -0.22 -13.96
CA ILE A 57 -12.78 0.40 -15.24
C ILE A 57 -12.88 -0.66 -16.32
N ILE A 58 -12.02 -1.67 -16.29
CA ILE A 58 -11.98 -2.71 -17.28
C ILE A 58 -13.15 -3.68 -17.12
N SER A 59 -13.55 -3.92 -15.89
CA SER A 59 -14.67 -4.79 -15.60
C SER A 59 -15.98 -4.00 -15.61
#